data_b9dd922725190ee2b3fce689ca41d20e
#
_entry.id   b9dd922725190ee2b3fce689ca41d20e
#
_cell.length_a   1.000
_cell.length_b   1.000
_cell.length_c   1.000
_cell.angle_alpha   90.00
_cell.angle_beta   90.00
_cell.angle_gamma   90.00
#
_symmetry.space_group_name_H-M   'P 1'
#
loop_
_entity.id
_entity.type
_entity.pdbx_description
1 polymer ?
#
loop_
_entity_poly.entity_id
_entity_poly.type
_entity_poly.pdbx_seq_one_letter_code
_entity_poly.pdbx_strand_id
1 'polypeptide(L)'
;MKFKIGDKVILNGYIYVSSNATTPARKITNKITNITRIANGSKHPYNTTGDLGWCDEASLKLYEDPEKKYEVEIELIDKDKLIDYIKEHPENILVMNGEQLKKVLGL
;
A
#
# COMPACT_ATOMS: atom_id res chain seq x y z
N MET A 1 16.19 -5.04 -7.39
CA MET A 1 15.37 -3.83 -7.53
C MET A 1 14.23 -3.87 -6.51
N LYS A 2 13.82 -2.73 -6.01
CA LYS A 2 12.83 -2.63 -4.93
C LYS A 2 11.42 -3.00 -5.36
N PHE A 3 11.05 -2.70 -6.60
CA PHE A 3 9.70 -2.96 -7.12
C PHE A 3 9.74 -3.99 -8.23
N LYS A 4 8.60 -4.65 -8.47
CA LYS A 4 8.44 -5.65 -9.53
C LYS A 4 7.18 -5.36 -10.35
N ILE A 5 7.09 -5.96 -11.54
CA ILE A 5 5.91 -5.83 -12.41
C ILE A 5 4.67 -6.32 -11.65
N GLY A 6 3.60 -5.52 -11.71
CA GLY A 6 2.36 -5.77 -11.00
C GLY A 6 2.23 -5.08 -9.66
N ASP A 7 3.32 -4.56 -9.09
CA ASP A 7 3.25 -3.84 -7.82
C ASP A 7 2.39 -2.59 -7.93
N LYS A 8 1.49 -2.41 -6.99
CA LYS A 8 0.70 -1.19 -6.86
C LYS A 8 1.49 -0.15 -6.09
N VAL A 9 1.64 1.02 -6.69
CA VAL A 9 2.52 2.08 -6.17
C VAL A 9 1.85 3.45 -6.25
N ILE A 10 2.40 4.38 -5.48
CA ILE A 10 2.10 5.81 -5.59
C ILE A 10 3.28 6.48 -6.31
N LEU A 11 3.00 7.10 -7.45
CA LEU A 11 3.99 7.85 -8.22
C LEU A 11 3.91 9.32 -7.84
N ASN A 12 5.03 9.87 -7.36
CA ASN A 12 5.17 11.28 -7.01
C ASN A 12 6.57 11.76 -7.39
N GLY A 13 6.69 12.36 -8.55
CA GLY A 13 7.96 12.84 -9.08
C GLY A 13 7.93 13.01 -10.59
N TYR A 14 9.11 13.11 -11.20
CA TYR A 14 9.26 13.30 -12.64
C TYR A 14 9.15 12.00 -13.41
N ILE A 15 8.55 12.08 -14.60
CA ILE A 15 8.55 10.99 -15.58
C ILE A 15 9.33 11.41 -16.83
N TYR A 16 9.85 10.42 -17.53
CA TYR A 16 10.76 10.59 -18.68
C TYR A 16 10.24 9.79 -19.88
N VAL A 17 10.47 10.31 -21.09
CA VAL A 17 10.03 9.64 -22.32
C VAL A 17 10.78 8.34 -22.61
N SER A 18 11.98 8.21 -22.08
CA SER A 18 12.75 6.97 -22.16
C SER A 18 13.46 6.66 -20.85
N SER A 19 13.86 5.40 -20.67
CA SER A 19 14.51 4.93 -19.44
C SER A 19 15.86 5.57 -19.16
N ASN A 20 16.49 6.21 -20.13
CA ASN A 20 17.77 6.90 -20.01
C ASN A 20 17.73 8.39 -20.41
N ALA A 21 16.55 8.96 -20.55
CA ALA A 21 16.39 10.38 -20.88
C ALA A 21 17.03 11.26 -19.79
N THR A 22 17.63 12.37 -20.20
CA THR A 22 18.30 13.31 -19.28
C THR A 22 17.39 14.44 -18.83
N THR A 23 16.30 14.68 -19.57
CA THR A 23 15.36 15.77 -19.29
C THR A 23 13.98 15.19 -18.98
N PRO A 24 13.36 15.59 -17.86
CA PRO A 24 12.01 15.12 -17.52
C PRO A 24 10.96 15.61 -18.52
N ALA A 25 9.98 14.74 -18.80
CA ALA A 25 8.86 15.09 -19.67
C ALA A 25 7.81 15.91 -18.91
N ARG A 26 7.47 15.46 -17.70
CA ARG A 26 6.55 16.17 -16.80
C ARG A 26 6.65 15.66 -15.38
N LYS A 27 5.99 16.34 -14.46
CA LYS A 27 5.87 15.94 -13.05
C LYS A 27 4.50 15.34 -12.79
N ILE A 28 4.46 14.22 -12.06
CA ILE A 28 3.25 13.57 -11.59
C ILE A 28 3.19 13.71 -10.08
N THR A 29 2.00 13.98 -9.54
CA THR A 29 1.80 14.13 -8.10
C THR A 29 0.81 13.11 -7.58
N ASN A 30 1.25 12.28 -6.64
CA ASN A 30 0.43 11.33 -5.88
C ASN A 30 -0.54 10.50 -6.74
N LYS A 31 -0.05 9.92 -7.83
CA LYS A 31 -0.84 9.05 -8.70
C LYS A 31 -0.70 7.60 -8.28
N ILE A 32 -1.82 6.95 -7.99
CA ILE A 32 -1.87 5.51 -7.73
C ILE A 32 -1.86 4.78 -9.07
N THR A 33 -0.88 3.89 -9.25
CA THR A 33 -0.67 3.16 -10.50
C THR A 33 0.00 1.81 -10.23
N ASN A 34 0.29 1.06 -11.29
CA ASN A 34 0.96 -0.23 -11.20
C ASN A 34 2.23 -0.24 -12.06
N ILE A 35 3.25 -0.96 -11.60
CA ILE A 35 4.47 -1.18 -12.38
C ILE A 35 4.15 -2.12 -13.55
N THR A 36 4.41 -1.68 -14.78
CA THR A 36 4.13 -2.45 -15.99
C THR A 36 5.39 -2.85 -16.75
N ARG A 37 6.48 -2.09 -16.61
CA ARG A 37 7.76 -2.36 -17.26
C ARG A 37 8.92 -2.06 -16.32
N ILE A 38 9.99 -2.83 -16.46
CA ILE A 38 11.25 -2.61 -15.73
C ILE A 38 12.39 -2.69 -16.73
N ALA A 39 13.26 -1.67 -16.73
CA ALA A 39 14.47 -1.60 -17.52
C ALA A 39 15.69 -1.60 -16.59
N ASN A 40 16.15 -2.79 -16.20
CA ASN A 40 17.28 -2.96 -15.30
C ASN A 40 18.54 -2.23 -15.80
N GLY A 41 19.20 -1.51 -14.92
CA GLY A 41 20.44 -0.78 -15.23
C GLY A 41 20.22 0.57 -15.91
N SER A 42 18.99 0.96 -16.20
CA SER A 42 18.68 2.29 -16.75
C SER A 42 18.60 3.34 -15.64
N LYS A 43 18.73 4.63 -16.03
CA LYS A 43 18.63 5.76 -15.10
C LYS A 43 17.25 5.84 -14.45
N HIS A 44 16.19 5.55 -15.23
CA HIS A 44 14.79 5.58 -14.82
C HIS A 44 14.19 4.21 -15.09
N PRO A 45 14.34 3.24 -14.17
CA PRO A 45 14.10 1.84 -14.49
C PRO A 45 12.63 1.40 -14.51
N TYR A 46 11.70 2.24 -14.07
CA TYR A 46 10.29 1.83 -13.92
C TYR A 46 9.36 2.58 -14.85
N ASN A 47 8.42 1.86 -15.48
CA ASN A 47 7.28 2.43 -16.18
C ASN A 47 5.98 1.90 -15.58
N THR A 48 4.89 2.63 -15.76
CA THR A 48 3.61 2.35 -15.10
C THR A 48 2.46 2.26 -16.09
N THR A 49 1.27 1.94 -15.58
CA THR A 49 0.06 1.70 -16.38
C THR A 49 -0.19 2.80 -17.42
N GLY A 50 -0.47 2.39 -18.64
CA GLY A 50 -0.75 3.30 -19.76
C GLY A 50 0.49 3.90 -20.39
N ASP A 51 1.67 3.33 -20.12
CA ASP A 51 2.95 3.86 -20.64
C ASP A 51 3.11 5.35 -20.33
N LEU A 52 2.83 5.68 -19.06
CA LEU A 52 2.82 7.06 -18.58
C LEU A 52 4.17 7.75 -18.75
N GLY A 53 5.25 7.00 -18.61
CA GLY A 53 6.62 7.46 -18.71
C GLY A 53 7.52 6.69 -17.75
N TRP A 54 8.83 6.78 -17.95
CA TRP A 54 9.81 6.13 -17.09
C TRP A 54 10.10 7.00 -15.86
N CYS A 55 10.31 6.36 -14.72
CA CYS A 55 10.56 7.09 -13.46
C CYS A 55 11.59 6.37 -12.59
N ASP A 56 12.10 7.13 -11.61
CA ASP A 56 13.08 6.65 -10.65
C ASP A 56 12.41 5.89 -9.50
N GLU A 57 13.16 4.99 -8.89
CA GLU A 57 12.73 4.29 -7.68
C GLU A 57 12.36 5.26 -6.56
N ALA A 58 13.08 6.36 -6.42
CA ALA A 58 12.82 7.38 -5.41
C ALA A 58 11.47 8.11 -5.61
N SER A 59 10.91 8.08 -6.83
CA SER A 59 9.60 8.66 -7.13
C SER A 59 8.43 7.73 -6.83
N LEU A 60 8.71 6.50 -6.42
CA LEU A 60 7.72 5.46 -6.20
C LEU A 60 7.69 5.04 -4.73
N LYS A 61 6.49 4.75 -4.26
CA LYS A 61 6.26 4.17 -2.93
C LYS A 61 5.21 3.07 -3.08
N LEU A 62 5.40 1.93 -2.42
CA LEU A 62 4.37 0.89 -2.39
C LEU A 62 3.08 1.44 -1.81
N TYR A 63 1.98 1.18 -2.52
CA TYR A 63 0.65 1.52 -2.02
C TYR A 63 0.21 0.46 -1.01
N GLU A 64 -0.14 0.91 0.19
CA GLU A 64 -0.71 0.07 1.23
C GLU A 64 -2.21 0.33 1.32
N ASP A 65 -3.01 -0.73 1.11
CA ASP A 65 -4.46 -0.65 1.28
C ASP A 65 -4.78 -0.74 2.78
N PRO A 66 -5.41 0.30 3.37
CA PRO A 66 -5.77 0.27 4.78
C PRO A 66 -6.69 -0.88 5.16
N GLU A 67 -7.64 -1.24 4.29
CA GLU A 67 -8.57 -2.35 4.53
C GLU A 67 -7.83 -3.68 4.57
N LYS A 68 -6.90 -3.91 3.65
CA LYS A 68 -6.08 -5.12 3.62
C LYS A 68 -5.21 -5.25 4.86
N LYS A 69 -4.67 -4.14 5.35
CA LYS A 69 -3.90 -4.11 6.59
C LYS A 69 -4.76 -4.53 7.79
N TYR A 70 -5.99 -4.06 7.87
CA TYR A 70 -6.92 -4.46 8.93
C TYR A 70 -7.28 -5.95 8.85
N GLU A 71 -7.50 -6.50 7.69
CA GLU A 71 -7.77 -7.93 7.51
C GLU A 71 -6.62 -8.79 8.03
N VAL A 72 -5.38 -8.41 7.77
CA VAL A 72 -4.20 -9.12 8.29
C VAL A 72 -4.14 -9.07 9.81
N GLU A 73 -4.41 -7.92 10.42
CA GLU A 73 -4.46 -7.78 11.88
C GLU A 73 -5.56 -8.64 12.52
N ILE A 74 -6.74 -8.70 11.89
CA ILE A 74 -7.86 -9.54 12.34
C ILE A 74 -7.46 -11.04 12.29
N GLU A 75 -6.77 -11.48 11.28
CA GLU A 75 -6.30 -12.88 11.16
C GLU A 75 -5.32 -13.26 12.26
N LEU A 76 -4.58 -12.30 12.80
CA LEU A 76 -3.64 -12.51 13.90
C LEU A 76 -4.29 -12.53 15.28
N ILE A 77 -5.58 -12.19 15.39
CA ILE A 77 -6.31 -12.20 16.65
C ILE A 77 -6.63 -13.63 17.06
N ASP A 78 -6.25 -13.98 18.29
CA ASP A 78 -6.59 -15.25 18.89
C ASP A 78 -8.08 -15.26 19.27
N LYS A 79 -8.86 -16.12 18.61
CA LYS A 79 -10.30 -16.28 18.84
C LYS A 79 -10.62 -16.72 20.27
N ASP A 80 -9.76 -17.53 20.87
CA ASP A 80 -9.94 -17.99 22.24
C ASP A 80 -9.82 -16.84 23.24
N LYS A 81 -8.88 -15.91 23.03
CA LYS A 81 -8.77 -14.71 23.85
C LYS A 81 -9.99 -13.81 23.73
N LEU A 82 -10.56 -13.67 22.55
CA LEU A 82 -11.79 -12.91 22.34
C LEU A 82 -12.96 -13.53 23.07
N ILE A 83 -13.12 -14.85 23.02
CA ILE A 83 -14.16 -15.58 23.73
C ILE A 83 -14.00 -15.42 25.24
N ASP A 84 -12.79 -15.51 25.75
CA ASP A 84 -12.51 -15.32 27.18
C ASP A 84 -12.86 -13.90 27.63
N TYR A 85 -12.53 -12.90 26.84
CA TYR A 85 -12.92 -11.52 27.12
C TYR A 85 -14.43 -11.35 27.19
N ILE A 86 -15.17 -11.94 26.25
CA ILE A 86 -16.64 -11.90 26.21
C ILE A 86 -17.25 -12.54 27.47
N LYS A 87 -16.69 -13.64 27.95
CA LYS A 87 -17.16 -14.33 29.15
C LYS A 87 -16.90 -13.54 30.42
N GLU A 88 -15.77 -12.81 30.49
CA GLU A 88 -15.40 -12.00 31.66
C GLU A 88 -16.13 -10.66 31.73
N HIS A 89 -16.51 -10.11 30.55
CA HIS A 89 -17.10 -8.78 30.45
C HIS A 89 -18.38 -8.77 29.58
N PRO A 90 -19.39 -9.59 29.90
CA PRO A 90 -20.59 -9.68 29.06
C PRO A 90 -21.39 -8.38 28.98
N GLU A 91 -21.39 -7.58 30.02
CA GLU A 91 -22.06 -6.28 30.06
C GLU A 91 -21.40 -5.24 29.15
N ASN A 92 -20.09 -5.31 28.96
CA ASN A 92 -19.34 -4.38 28.09
C ASN A 92 -19.66 -4.63 26.61
N ILE A 93 -19.99 -5.84 26.25
CA ILE A 93 -20.33 -6.22 24.86
C ILE A 93 -21.67 -5.64 24.44
N LEU A 94 -22.63 -5.58 25.36
CA LEU A 94 -23.97 -5.07 25.10
C LEU A 94 -24.00 -3.58 24.76
N VAL A 95 -22.98 -2.82 25.17
CA VAL A 95 -22.87 -1.37 24.93
C VAL A 95 -21.75 -1.00 23.97
N MET A 96 -20.95 -1.96 23.49
CA MET A 96 -19.87 -1.70 22.54
C MET A 96 -20.39 -1.45 21.12
N ASN A 97 -19.95 -0.34 20.55
CA ASN A 97 -20.08 -0.10 19.12
C ASN A 97 -18.86 -0.67 18.37
N GLY A 98 -18.80 -0.53 17.02
CA GLY A 98 -17.71 -1.05 16.21
C GLY A 98 -16.34 -0.48 16.59
N GLU A 99 -16.25 0.79 17.00
CA GLU A 99 -14.99 1.41 17.41
C GLU A 99 -14.50 0.89 18.76
N GLN A 100 -15.40 0.69 19.70
CA GLN A 100 -15.05 0.12 21.01
C GLN A 100 -14.59 -1.33 20.88
N LEU A 101 -15.23 -2.09 20.01
CA LEU A 101 -14.81 -3.45 19.71
C LEU A 101 -13.40 -3.49 19.10
N LYS A 102 -13.08 -2.57 18.21
CA LYS A 102 -11.73 -2.45 17.63
C LYS A 102 -10.68 -2.18 18.71
N LYS A 103 -10.97 -1.31 19.67
CA LYS A 103 -10.07 -1.04 20.79
C LYS A 103 -9.81 -2.28 21.66
N VAL A 104 -10.84 -3.06 21.92
CA VAL A 104 -10.73 -4.31 22.69
C VAL A 104 -9.87 -5.31 21.95
N LEU A 105 -9.99 -5.39 20.64
CA LEU A 105 -9.23 -6.30 19.81
C LEU A 105 -7.82 -5.79 19.49
N GLY A 106 -7.46 -4.57 19.92
CA GLY A 106 -6.14 -3.99 19.64
C GLY A 106 -5.94 -3.49 18.21
N LEU A 107 -7.03 -3.22 17.50
CA LEU A 107 -7.01 -2.79 16.10
C LEU A 107 -6.99 -1.26 15.96
#